data_3be7e420819e650baac78d6c9af099f1
#
_entry.id   3be7e420819e650baac78d6c9af099f1
#
_cell.length_a   1.000
_cell.length_b   1.000
_cell.length_c   1.000
_cell.angle_alpha   90.00
_cell.angle_beta   90.00
_cell.angle_gamma   90.00
#
_symmetry.space_group_name_H-M   'P 1'
#
loop_
_entity.id
_entity.type
_entity.pdbx_description
1 polymer ?
#
loop_
_entity_poly.entity_id
_entity_poly.type
_entity_poly.pdbx_seq_one_letter_code
_entity_poly.pdbx_strand_id
1 'polypeptide(L)'
;MTKHIVVGMSGGVDSSVTALKLVEQGHRVTGLFMKNWDEDDGTDECTALADLKDAQQVAHTLNIPLKTVNFASEYWDQVFEIFLEEYKSGRTPNPDILCNKHIKFKAFLDYAFDLGADYIATGHYARVSEEDGHYRLRKGLDPNKEQSYFLYTLKQSQLAKILFPIGDIHKPELRNLANRSGFDNHQKKDSTGICFIGERKFTQFLKRYLATQPGEMQTPEGQRVSNHQGLMYYTIGQRQGLGIGGVKGASEEPWYVLSKDLSNNILIVGQGHNHPLLFHHSLTASQFDWVSEKPPTSIQNCTAKIRYRQEDQPCQIEPLSDNRYRVIFETPQRAITPGQSVVFYDQDICLGGGIIDYAENR
;
A
#
# COMPACT_ATOMS: atom_id res chain seq x y z
N MET A 1 -13.96 -15.57 -26.76
CA MET A 1 -13.50 -14.56 -27.76
C MET A 1 -12.15 -14.01 -27.33
N THR A 2 -11.20 -13.91 -28.25
CA THR A 2 -9.89 -13.31 -27.99
C THR A 2 -10.04 -11.82 -27.66
N LYS A 3 -9.45 -11.37 -26.55
CA LYS A 3 -9.44 -9.96 -26.11
C LYS A 3 -8.04 -9.39 -26.23
N HIS A 4 -7.93 -8.08 -26.41
CA HIS A 4 -6.65 -7.39 -26.29
C HIS A 4 -6.44 -6.95 -24.85
N ILE A 5 -5.41 -7.47 -24.19
CA ILE A 5 -5.12 -7.20 -22.79
C ILE A 5 -3.73 -6.57 -22.68
N VAL A 6 -3.65 -5.41 -22.03
CA VAL A 6 -2.37 -4.78 -21.71
C VAL A 6 -1.99 -5.14 -20.27
N VAL A 7 -0.82 -5.77 -20.11
CA VAL A 7 -0.31 -6.23 -18.82
C VAL A 7 0.75 -5.26 -18.30
N GLY A 8 0.57 -4.73 -17.10
CA GLY A 8 1.61 -3.97 -16.41
C GLY A 8 2.76 -4.89 -16.02
N MET A 9 3.90 -4.76 -16.71
CA MET A 9 5.09 -5.58 -16.49
C MET A 9 6.16 -4.81 -15.72
N SER A 10 6.41 -5.23 -14.48
CA SER A 10 7.37 -4.59 -13.57
C SER A 10 8.75 -5.26 -13.56
N GLY A 11 8.99 -6.28 -14.40
CA GLY A 11 10.18 -7.13 -14.29
C GLY A 11 10.16 -8.13 -13.12
N GLY A 12 9.10 -8.12 -12.30
CA GLY A 12 8.90 -9.08 -11.21
C GLY A 12 8.17 -10.35 -11.68
N VAL A 13 8.32 -11.44 -10.92
CA VAL A 13 7.73 -12.75 -11.25
C VAL A 13 6.20 -12.72 -11.33
N ASP A 14 5.54 -11.89 -10.54
CA ASP A 14 4.08 -11.81 -10.48
C ASP A 14 3.48 -11.26 -11.78
N SER A 15 4.04 -10.18 -12.31
CA SER A 15 3.64 -9.63 -13.61
C SER A 15 3.98 -10.55 -14.78
N SER A 16 5.08 -11.30 -14.67
CA SER A 16 5.51 -12.27 -15.68
C SER A 16 4.50 -13.44 -15.81
N VAL A 17 4.10 -14.02 -14.67
CA VAL A 17 3.09 -15.10 -14.66
C VAL A 17 1.70 -14.58 -15.03
N THR A 18 1.38 -13.34 -14.70
CA THR A 18 0.15 -12.68 -15.17
C THR A 18 0.08 -12.66 -16.69
N ALA A 19 1.16 -12.24 -17.37
CA ALA A 19 1.23 -12.25 -18.82
C ALA A 19 1.16 -13.68 -19.41
N LEU A 20 1.90 -14.63 -18.82
CA LEU A 20 1.88 -16.05 -19.19
C LEU A 20 0.45 -16.61 -19.22
N LYS A 21 -0.28 -16.47 -18.10
CA LYS A 21 -1.65 -17.00 -17.99
C LYS A 21 -2.60 -16.47 -19.04
N LEU A 22 -2.48 -15.18 -19.38
CA LEU A 22 -3.33 -14.56 -20.39
C LEU A 22 -2.96 -15.02 -21.82
N VAL A 23 -1.69 -15.27 -22.10
CA VAL A 23 -1.24 -15.87 -23.35
C VAL A 23 -1.75 -17.31 -23.47
N GLU A 24 -1.63 -18.13 -22.42
CA GLU A 24 -2.15 -19.50 -22.36
C GLU A 24 -3.67 -19.56 -22.57
N GLN A 25 -4.40 -18.55 -22.12
CA GLN A 25 -5.85 -18.40 -22.34
C GLN A 25 -6.21 -17.97 -23.78
N GLY A 26 -5.21 -17.73 -24.65
CA GLY A 26 -5.41 -17.36 -26.06
C GLY A 26 -5.79 -15.90 -26.29
N HIS A 27 -5.48 -15.01 -25.34
CA HIS A 27 -5.68 -13.58 -25.49
C HIS A 27 -4.55 -12.92 -26.30
N ARG A 28 -4.83 -11.79 -26.92
CA ARG A 28 -3.80 -10.90 -27.49
C ARG A 28 -3.22 -10.07 -26.34
N VAL A 29 -1.99 -10.35 -25.96
CA VAL A 29 -1.32 -9.70 -24.83
C VAL A 29 -0.28 -8.70 -25.32
N THR A 30 -0.25 -7.51 -24.71
CA THR A 30 0.80 -6.51 -24.85
C THR A 30 1.35 -6.19 -23.47
N GLY A 31 2.65 -6.34 -23.27
CA GLY A 31 3.32 -5.88 -22.05
C GLY A 31 3.47 -4.35 -22.05
N LEU A 32 3.32 -3.71 -20.89
CA LEU A 32 3.64 -2.30 -20.69
C LEU A 32 4.54 -2.15 -19.46
N PHE A 33 5.76 -1.69 -19.68
CA PHE A 33 6.68 -1.32 -18.62
C PHE A 33 6.48 0.17 -18.30
N MET A 34 6.25 0.48 -17.01
CA MET A 34 6.05 1.84 -16.54
C MET A 34 7.28 2.30 -15.75
N LYS A 35 7.91 3.38 -16.20
CA LYS A 35 8.89 4.11 -15.43
C LYS A 35 8.18 5.22 -14.67
N ASN A 36 8.30 5.25 -13.36
CA ASN A 36 7.56 6.18 -12.50
C ASN A 36 8.47 6.97 -11.55
N TRP A 37 9.79 6.86 -11.72
CA TRP A 37 10.76 7.57 -10.91
C TRP A 37 12.02 7.87 -11.72
N ASP A 38 12.42 9.14 -11.78
CA ASP A 38 13.58 9.62 -12.56
C ASP A 38 14.72 10.17 -11.68
N GLU A 39 14.47 10.50 -10.39
CA GLU A 39 15.42 11.16 -9.51
C GLU A 39 16.74 10.39 -9.28
N ASP A 40 16.74 9.09 -9.53
CA ASP A 40 17.91 8.22 -9.34
C ASP A 40 18.52 7.75 -10.65
N ASP A 41 18.12 8.33 -11.79
CA ASP A 41 18.66 7.96 -13.08
C ASP A 41 20.19 8.15 -13.11
N GLY A 42 20.88 7.07 -13.52
CA GLY A 42 22.35 7.06 -13.57
C GLY A 42 23.05 6.81 -12.23
N THR A 43 22.30 6.48 -11.16
CA THR A 43 22.86 6.07 -9.86
C THR A 43 22.76 4.55 -9.68
N ASP A 44 23.57 3.99 -8.75
CA ASP A 44 23.48 2.57 -8.35
C ASP A 44 22.15 2.22 -7.65
N GLU A 45 21.38 3.22 -7.26
CA GLU A 45 20.07 3.05 -6.63
C GLU A 45 18.94 2.81 -7.66
N CYS A 46 19.17 3.09 -8.95
CA CYS A 46 18.19 2.93 -10.03
C CYS A 46 18.05 1.46 -10.45
N THR A 47 16.93 0.83 -10.09
CA THR A 47 16.62 -0.56 -10.49
C THR A 47 15.88 -0.64 -11.84
N ALA A 48 15.40 0.49 -12.36
CA ALA A 48 14.48 0.53 -13.51
C ALA A 48 15.06 -0.15 -14.77
N LEU A 49 16.36 -0.01 -15.03
CA LEU A 49 17.00 -0.65 -16.18
C LEU A 49 17.08 -2.18 -16.03
N ALA A 50 17.39 -2.68 -14.84
CA ALA A 50 17.40 -4.12 -14.57
C ALA A 50 15.98 -4.70 -14.66
N ASP A 51 14.99 -4.02 -14.09
CA ASP A 51 13.59 -4.41 -14.14
C ASP A 51 13.05 -4.40 -15.58
N LEU A 52 13.43 -3.40 -16.40
CA LEU A 52 13.08 -3.34 -17.82
C LEU A 52 13.70 -4.53 -18.59
N LYS A 53 14.95 -4.86 -18.32
CA LYS A 53 15.63 -6.01 -18.95
C LYS A 53 14.91 -7.32 -18.65
N ASP A 54 14.52 -7.53 -17.39
CA ASP A 54 13.76 -8.71 -16.98
C ASP A 54 12.39 -8.75 -17.69
N ALA A 55 11.69 -7.62 -17.78
CA ALA A 55 10.43 -7.51 -18.49
C ALA A 55 10.59 -7.80 -20.00
N GLN A 56 11.66 -7.31 -20.63
CA GLN A 56 12.00 -7.59 -22.04
C GLN A 56 12.25 -9.08 -22.29
N GLN A 57 12.98 -9.74 -21.40
CA GLN A 57 13.28 -11.17 -21.52
C GLN A 57 11.99 -12.00 -21.40
N VAL A 58 11.12 -11.70 -20.45
CA VAL A 58 9.81 -12.37 -20.32
C VAL A 58 8.95 -12.13 -21.55
N ALA A 59 8.87 -10.90 -22.07
CA ALA A 59 8.11 -10.56 -23.25
C ALA A 59 8.63 -11.32 -24.49
N HIS A 60 9.96 -11.45 -24.62
CA HIS A 60 10.58 -12.25 -25.68
C HIS A 60 10.22 -13.73 -25.56
N THR A 61 10.33 -14.33 -24.35
CA THR A 61 9.96 -15.73 -24.10
C THR A 61 8.49 -16.02 -24.43
N LEU A 62 7.58 -15.08 -24.13
CA LEU A 62 6.17 -15.19 -24.42
C LEU A 62 5.78 -14.79 -25.85
N ASN A 63 6.72 -14.29 -26.64
CA ASN A 63 6.50 -13.74 -27.98
C ASN A 63 5.39 -12.67 -27.99
N ILE A 64 5.41 -11.75 -27.04
CA ILE A 64 4.48 -10.62 -26.94
C ILE A 64 5.21 -9.29 -27.13
N PRO A 65 4.57 -8.26 -27.70
CA PRO A 65 5.15 -6.92 -27.76
C PRO A 65 5.26 -6.31 -26.36
N LEU A 66 6.37 -5.62 -26.07
CA LEU A 66 6.56 -4.82 -24.88
C LEU A 66 6.69 -3.35 -25.27
N LYS A 67 5.86 -2.50 -24.64
CA LYS A 67 5.93 -1.05 -24.74
C LYS A 67 6.46 -0.47 -23.43
N THR A 68 7.00 0.74 -23.50
CA THR A 68 7.46 1.50 -22.33
C THR A 68 6.77 2.84 -22.28
N VAL A 69 6.46 3.31 -21.07
CA VAL A 69 5.91 4.64 -20.82
C VAL A 69 6.58 5.25 -19.59
N ASN A 70 6.72 6.56 -19.58
CA ASN A 70 7.22 7.29 -18.42
C ASN A 70 6.05 8.07 -17.77
N PHE A 71 5.74 7.77 -16.51
CA PHE A 71 4.77 8.46 -15.67
C PHE A 71 5.44 9.13 -14.46
N ALA A 72 6.74 9.46 -14.53
CA ALA A 72 7.46 10.03 -13.40
C ALA A 72 6.87 11.38 -12.95
N SER A 73 6.40 12.21 -13.90
CA SER A 73 5.73 13.47 -13.58
C SER A 73 4.41 13.23 -12.84
N GLU A 74 3.56 12.35 -13.36
CA GLU A 74 2.28 12.01 -12.73
C GLU A 74 2.47 11.37 -11.35
N TYR A 75 3.52 10.54 -11.21
CA TYR A 75 3.87 9.93 -9.92
C TYR A 75 4.34 10.98 -8.92
N TRP A 76 5.17 11.93 -9.37
CA TRP A 76 5.63 13.02 -8.53
C TRP A 76 4.45 13.85 -7.99
N ASP A 77 3.60 14.34 -8.88
CA ASP A 77 2.51 15.26 -8.53
C ASP A 77 1.40 14.59 -7.71
N GLN A 78 1.05 13.33 -8.04
CA GLN A 78 -0.15 12.68 -7.48
C GLN A 78 0.15 11.66 -6.38
N VAL A 79 1.42 11.31 -6.17
CA VAL A 79 1.81 10.33 -5.16
C VAL A 79 2.87 10.91 -4.23
N PHE A 80 4.00 11.35 -4.78
CA PHE A 80 5.16 11.68 -3.97
C PHE A 80 5.01 13.03 -3.27
N GLU A 81 4.47 14.04 -3.91
CA GLU A 81 4.19 15.34 -3.28
C GLU A 81 3.19 15.21 -2.12
N ILE A 82 2.08 14.48 -2.34
CA ILE A 82 1.09 14.18 -1.29
C ILE A 82 1.75 13.42 -0.13
N PHE A 83 2.59 12.44 -0.45
CA PHE A 83 3.35 11.69 0.54
C PHE A 83 4.25 12.60 1.40
N LEU A 84 4.95 13.56 0.81
CA LEU A 84 5.78 14.52 1.53
C LEU A 84 4.95 15.46 2.41
N GLU A 85 3.79 15.93 1.93
CA GLU A 85 2.89 16.80 2.69
C GLU A 85 2.30 16.10 3.93
N GLU A 86 1.90 14.85 3.79
CA GLU A 86 1.42 14.03 4.91
C GLU A 86 2.51 13.86 5.98
N TYR A 87 3.77 13.60 5.57
CA TYR A 87 4.87 13.52 6.53
C TYR A 87 5.18 14.87 7.20
N LYS A 88 5.13 15.98 6.48
CA LYS A 88 5.26 17.34 7.05
C LYS A 88 4.20 17.59 8.12
N SER A 89 3.00 17.08 7.90
CA SER A 89 1.87 17.16 8.84
C SER A 89 1.97 16.16 10.02
N GLY A 90 3.09 15.42 10.13
CA GLY A 90 3.30 14.42 11.19
C GLY A 90 2.53 13.11 11.00
N ARG A 91 1.83 12.94 9.88
CA ARG A 91 1.06 11.74 9.53
C ARG A 91 1.97 10.70 8.87
N THR A 92 1.50 9.47 8.74
CA THR A 92 2.24 8.38 8.08
C THR A 92 1.43 7.86 6.90
N PRO A 93 1.61 8.39 5.68
CA PRO A 93 0.82 8.02 4.51
C PRO A 93 1.16 6.62 3.99
N ASN A 94 0.31 6.10 3.11
CA ASN A 94 0.57 4.88 2.34
C ASN A 94 0.68 5.21 0.83
N PRO A 95 1.90 5.39 0.31
CA PRO A 95 2.11 5.77 -1.09
C PRO A 95 1.69 4.67 -2.07
N ASP A 96 1.65 3.39 -1.66
CA ASP A 96 1.25 2.30 -2.55
C ASP A 96 -0.23 2.38 -2.92
N ILE A 97 -1.09 2.84 -2.00
CA ILE A 97 -2.51 3.09 -2.28
C ILE A 97 -2.66 4.25 -3.27
N LEU A 98 -1.94 5.35 -3.07
CA LEU A 98 -1.96 6.50 -3.99
C LEU A 98 -1.44 6.09 -5.39
N CYS A 99 -0.34 5.31 -5.43
CA CYS A 99 0.18 4.77 -6.69
C CYS A 99 -0.84 3.89 -7.42
N ASN A 100 -1.53 2.99 -6.71
CA ASN A 100 -2.59 2.19 -7.31
C ASN A 100 -3.73 3.09 -7.82
N LYS A 101 -4.18 4.06 -7.01
CA LYS A 101 -5.29 4.97 -7.34
C LYS A 101 -5.00 5.82 -8.58
N HIS A 102 -3.84 6.45 -8.65
CA HIS A 102 -3.54 7.51 -9.61
C HIS A 102 -2.70 7.04 -10.80
N ILE A 103 -1.78 6.09 -10.58
CA ILE A 103 -0.87 5.63 -11.63
C ILE A 103 -1.36 4.33 -12.26
N LYS A 104 -1.44 3.23 -11.48
CA LYS A 104 -1.73 1.90 -12.04
C LYS A 104 -3.16 1.74 -12.55
N PHE A 105 -4.13 2.34 -11.87
CA PHE A 105 -5.53 2.16 -12.24
C PHE A 105 -6.21 3.44 -12.75
N LYS A 106 -5.40 4.47 -13.06
CA LYS A 106 -5.83 5.65 -13.80
C LYS A 106 -4.91 5.90 -15.00
N ALA A 107 -3.72 6.45 -14.81
CA ALA A 107 -2.82 6.79 -15.93
C ALA A 107 -2.51 5.58 -16.83
N PHE A 108 -2.16 4.43 -16.23
CA PHE A 108 -1.94 3.20 -17.01
C PHE A 108 -3.22 2.69 -17.69
N LEU A 109 -4.37 2.73 -17.02
CA LEU A 109 -5.65 2.32 -17.61
C LEU A 109 -5.99 3.16 -18.85
N ASP A 110 -5.89 4.48 -18.71
CA ASP A 110 -6.16 5.43 -19.80
C ASP A 110 -5.21 5.19 -20.98
N TYR A 111 -3.91 5.09 -20.72
CA TYR A 111 -2.91 4.80 -21.74
C TYR A 111 -3.14 3.44 -22.46
N ALA A 112 -3.53 2.40 -21.71
CA ALA A 112 -3.81 1.10 -22.29
C ALA A 112 -5.02 1.14 -23.23
N PHE A 113 -6.04 1.92 -22.90
CA PHE A 113 -7.21 2.11 -23.78
C PHE A 113 -6.87 2.90 -25.05
N ASP A 114 -5.98 3.87 -24.97
CA ASP A 114 -5.43 4.56 -26.16
C ASP A 114 -4.67 3.61 -27.07
N LEU A 115 -4.11 2.52 -26.52
CA LEU A 115 -3.51 1.42 -27.31
C LEU A 115 -4.55 0.43 -27.86
N GLY A 116 -5.84 0.65 -27.64
CA GLY A 116 -6.94 -0.21 -28.08
C GLY A 116 -7.11 -1.48 -27.24
N ALA A 117 -6.79 -1.45 -25.95
CA ALA A 117 -7.02 -2.56 -25.03
C ALA A 117 -8.51 -2.72 -24.70
N ASP A 118 -8.97 -3.96 -24.54
CA ASP A 118 -10.27 -4.29 -23.95
C ASP A 118 -10.20 -4.27 -22.42
N TYR A 119 -9.05 -4.72 -21.87
CA TYR A 119 -8.77 -4.85 -20.44
C TYR A 119 -7.31 -4.52 -20.12
N ILE A 120 -7.05 -4.15 -18.88
CA ILE A 120 -5.71 -4.20 -18.32
C ILE A 120 -5.59 -5.38 -17.34
N ALA A 121 -4.35 -5.83 -17.12
CA ALA A 121 -4.05 -6.82 -16.08
C ALA A 121 -2.82 -6.43 -15.30
N THR A 122 -2.81 -6.81 -14.02
CA THR A 122 -1.68 -6.57 -13.12
C THR A 122 -1.41 -7.80 -12.25
N GLY A 123 -0.18 -7.91 -11.75
CA GLY A 123 0.28 -8.97 -10.86
C GLY A 123 -0.16 -8.79 -9.40
N HIS A 124 -1.34 -8.26 -9.12
CA HIS A 124 -1.85 -8.16 -7.77
C HIS A 124 -2.56 -9.45 -7.33
N TYR A 125 -2.34 -9.81 -6.06
CA TYR A 125 -3.05 -10.90 -5.39
C TYR A 125 -4.40 -10.40 -4.89
N ALA A 126 -5.34 -10.25 -5.79
CA ALA A 126 -6.73 -9.91 -5.54
C ALA A 126 -7.60 -10.64 -6.56
N ARG A 127 -8.91 -10.62 -6.39
CA ARG A 127 -9.87 -11.22 -7.32
C ARG A 127 -11.01 -10.24 -7.60
N VAL A 128 -11.61 -10.37 -8.77
CA VAL A 128 -12.82 -9.63 -9.16
C VAL A 128 -13.89 -10.64 -9.55
N SER A 129 -15.08 -10.49 -9.00
CA SER A 129 -16.28 -11.21 -9.45
C SER A 129 -17.36 -10.21 -9.88
N GLU A 130 -18.21 -10.63 -10.81
CA GLU A 130 -19.42 -9.88 -11.19
C GLU A 130 -20.63 -10.61 -10.62
N GLU A 131 -21.46 -9.90 -9.86
CA GLU A 131 -22.65 -10.40 -9.21
C GLU A 131 -23.76 -9.37 -9.35
N ASP A 132 -24.89 -9.76 -9.93
CA ASP A 132 -26.07 -8.90 -10.13
C ASP A 132 -25.74 -7.56 -10.83
N GLY A 133 -24.83 -7.61 -11.81
CA GLY A 133 -24.38 -6.43 -12.57
C GLY A 133 -23.44 -5.49 -11.79
N HIS A 134 -22.94 -5.93 -10.63
CA HIS A 134 -21.97 -5.20 -9.82
C HIS A 134 -20.67 -5.98 -9.70
N TYR A 135 -19.54 -5.28 -9.80
CA TYR A 135 -18.22 -5.86 -9.59
C TYR A 135 -17.85 -5.84 -8.11
N ARG A 136 -17.33 -6.99 -7.63
CA ARG A 136 -16.83 -7.16 -6.26
C ARG A 136 -15.32 -7.31 -6.28
N LEU A 137 -14.63 -6.48 -5.52
CA LEU A 137 -13.22 -6.68 -5.22
C LEU A 137 -13.10 -7.69 -4.10
N ARG A 138 -12.38 -8.79 -4.33
CA ARG A 138 -12.24 -9.88 -3.35
C ARG A 138 -10.78 -10.08 -2.97
N LYS A 139 -10.55 -10.56 -1.76
CA LYS A 139 -9.21 -11.00 -1.31
C LYS A 139 -8.64 -12.06 -2.23
N GLY A 140 -7.32 -12.01 -2.48
CA GLY A 140 -6.58 -13.11 -3.11
C GLY A 140 -6.57 -14.35 -2.22
N LEU A 141 -6.36 -15.53 -2.81
CA LEU A 141 -6.36 -16.79 -2.05
C LEU A 141 -5.11 -16.99 -1.19
N ASP A 142 -3.96 -16.42 -1.56
CA ASP A 142 -2.76 -16.50 -0.72
C ASP A 142 -2.83 -15.45 0.41
N PRO A 143 -3.06 -15.83 1.67
CA PRO A 143 -3.22 -14.89 2.78
C PRO A 143 -1.93 -14.10 3.08
N ASN A 144 -0.76 -14.64 2.69
CA ASN A 144 0.53 -13.99 2.88
C ASN A 144 0.83 -12.92 1.82
N LYS A 145 0.07 -12.93 0.70
CA LYS A 145 0.28 -12.05 -0.45
C LYS A 145 -0.95 -11.20 -0.79
N GLU A 146 -2.08 -11.48 -0.20
CA GLU A 146 -3.35 -10.79 -0.41
C GLU A 146 -3.18 -9.26 -0.41
N GLN A 147 -3.65 -8.57 -1.46
CA GLN A 147 -3.35 -7.15 -1.70
C GLN A 147 -4.59 -6.27 -1.89
N SER A 148 -5.80 -6.79 -1.63
CA SER A 148 -7.02 -5.98 -1.74
C SER A 148 -6.99 -4.74 -0.85
N TYR A 149 -6.22 -4.77 0.26
CA TYR A 149 -5.96 -3.63 1.12
C TYR A 149 -5.44 -2.39 0.37
N PHE A 150 -4.63 -2.58 -0.66
CA PHE A 150 -4.07 -1.48 -1.46
C PHE A 150 -4.97 -1.07 -2.63
N LEU A 151 -6.10 -1.77 -2.83
CA LEU A 151 -6.97 -1.65 -3.99
C LEU A 151 -8.37 -1.11 -3.67
N TYR A 152 -8.65 -0.79 -2.42
CA TYR A 152 -9.98 -0.36 -1.97
C TYR A 152 -10.50 0.91 -2.65
N THR A 153 -9.62 1.67 -3.28
CA THR A 153 -9.96 2.90 -4.00
C THR A 153 -10.54 2.65 -5.41
N LEU A 154 -10.54 1.38 -5.87
CA LEU A 154 -11.06 1.02 -7.19
C LEU A 154 -12.58 1.19 -7.27
N LYS A 155 -13.03 1.77 -8.39
CA LYS A 155 -14.43 2.04 -8.70
C LYS A 155 -15.02 0.96 -9.60
N GLN A 156 -16.35 0.89 -9.70
CA GLN A 156 -17.07 -0.06 -10.53
C GLN A 156 -16.63 -0.03 -12.00
N SER A 157 -16.48 1.18 -12.55
CA SER A 157 -16.03 1.37 -13.94
C SER A 157 -14.61 0.83 -14.20
N GLN A 158 -13.73 0.91 -13.19
CA GLN A 158 -12.37 0.38 -13.26
C GLN A 158 -12.37 -1.15 -13.11
N LEU A 159 -13.07 -1.68 -12.09
CA LEU A 159 -13.18 -3.13 -11.85
C LEU A 159 -13.72 -3.89 -13.05
N ALA A 160 -14.65 -3.28 -13.82
CA ALA A 160 -15.16 -3.82 -15.08
C ALA A 160 -14.10 -3.99 -16.16
N LYS A 161 -12.91 -3.39 -16.01
CA LYS A 161 -11.84 -3.32 -17.01
C LYS A 161 -10.50 -3.86 -16.53
N ILE A 162 -10.44 -4.39 -15.31
CA ILE A 162 -9.21 -4.88 -14.67
C ILE A 162 -9.29 -6.39 -14.46
N LEU A 163 -8.17 -7.07 -14.72
CA LEU A 163 -7.98 -8.49 -14.44
C LEU A 163 -6.84 -8.69 -13.45
N PHE A 164 -7.02 -9.64 -12.52
CA PHE A 164 -6.01 -10.12 -11.59
C PHE A 164 -5.77 -11.63 -11.78
N PRO A 165 -5.07 -12.05 -12.85
CA PRO A 165 -4.97 -13.45 -13.25
C PRO A 165 -4.29 -14.38 -12.23
N ILE A 166 -3.57 -13.81 -11.26
CA ILE A 166 -2.84 -14.56 -10.23
C ILE A 166 -3.52 -14.54 -8.85
N GLY A 167 -4.70 -13.95 -8.75
CA GLY A 167 -5.42 -13.84 -7.47
C GLY A 167 -5.84 -15.17 -6.85
N ASP A 168 -5.93 -16.23 -7.65
CA ASP A 168 -6.28 -17.60 -7.24
C ASP A 168 -5.06 -18.52 -7.09
N ILE A 169 -3.84 -17.99 -7.07
CA ILE A 169 -2.61 -18.78 -7.04
C ILE A 169 -1.80 -18.44 -5.78
N HIS A 170 -1.29 -19.46 -5.11
CA HIS A 170 -0.33 -19.28 -4.02
C HIS A 170 1.08 -18.99 -4.56
N LYS A 171 1.83 -18.14 -3.87
CA LYS A 171 3.16 -17.67 -4.32
C LYS A 171 4.14 -18.81 -4.66
N PRO A 172 4.25 -19.91 -3.90
CA PRO A 172 5.12 -21.03 -4.26
C PRO A 172 4.74 -21.68 -5.61
N GLU A 173 3.45 -21.84 -5.86
CA GLU A 173 2.95 -22.36 -7.14
C GLU A 173 3.26 -21.42 -8.29
N LEU A 174 3.05 -20.11 -8.08
CA LEU A 174 3.36 -19.07 -9.06
C LEU A 174 4.85 -19.12 -9.46
N ARG A 175 5.78 -19.25 -8.48
CA ARG A 175 7.21 -19.38 -8.76
C ARG A 175 7.55 -20.66 -9.53
N ASN A 176 6.85 -21.78 -9.24
CA ASN A 176 6.99 -23.02 -9.98
C ASN A 176 6.50 -22.88 -11.44
N LEU A 177 5.42 -22.14 -11.68
CA LEU A 177 4.96 -21.82 -13.04
C LEU A 177 6.00 -20.99 -13.79
N ALA A 178 6.52 -19.94 -13.18
CA ALA A 178 7.56 -19.10 -13.78
C ALA A 178 8.81 -19.91 -14.16
N ASN A 179 9.28 -20.78 -13.26
CA ASN A 179 10.43 -21.65 -13.49
C ASN A 179 10.20 -22.61 -14.67
N ARG A 180 9.05 -23.28 -14.70
CA ARG A 180 8.69 -24.22 -15.79
C ARG A 180 8.56 -23.52 -17.14
N SER A 181 8.20 -22.24 -17.16
CA SER A 181 8.08 -21.41 -18.36
C SER A 181 9.39 -20.79 -18.81
N GLY A 182 10.52 -21.09 -18.12
CA GLY A 182 11.84 -20.62 -18.48
C GLY A 182 12.09 -19.13 -18.14
N PHE A 183 11.40 -18.58 -17.13
CA PHE A 183 11.63 -17.20 -16.70
C PHE A 183 12.80 -17.11 -15.73
N ASP A 184 13.83 -16.36 -16.09
CA ASP A 184 15.04 -16.18 -15.26
C ASP A 184 14.74 -15.46 -13.95
N ASN A 185 13.68 -14.62 -13.93
CA ASN A 185 13.27 -13.88 -12.73
C ASN A 185 12.43 -14.70 -11.74
N HIS A 186 12.26 -16.03 -11.94
CA HIS A 186 11.44 -16.89 -11.08
C HIS A 186 11.87 -16.88 -9.60
N GLN A 187 13.14 -16.66 -9.30
CA GLN A 187 13.70 -16.53 -7.94
C GLN A 187 13.85 -15.09 -7.46
N LYS A 188 13.54 -14.09 -8.32
CA LYS A 188 13.67 -12.69 -7.94
C LYS A 188 12.86 -12.41 -6.66
N LYS A 189 13.49 -11.71 -5.71
CA LYS A 189 12.81 -11.28 -4.48
C LYS A 189 11.65 -10.37 -4.83
N ASP A 190 10.59 -10.47 -4.01
CA ASP A 190 9.47 -9.53 -4.15
C ASP A 190 9.96 -8.12 -3.82
N SER A 191 9.48 -7.13 -4.57
CA SER A 191 9.79 -5.73 -4.29
C SER A 191 9.26 -5.37 -2.89
N THR A 192 10.13 -4.79 -2.08
CA THR A 192 9.82 -4.25 -0.77
C THR A 192 10.18 -2.76 -0.77
N GLY A 193 9.59 -1.98 0.13
CA GLY A 193 9.77 -0.53 0.15
C GLY A 193 8.65 0.21 -0.59
N ILE A 194 8.89 1.48 -0.92
CA ILE A 194 7.92 2.34 -1.62
C ILE A 194 7.85 1.93 -3.11
N CYS A 195 6.64 1.80 -3.64
CA CYS A 195 6.39 1.40 -5.02
C CYS A 195 7.18 2.30 -6.00
N PHE A 196 7.96 1.70 -6.89
CA PHE A 196 8.86 2.32 -7.88
C PHE A 196 10.12 3.05 -7.32
N ILE A 197 10.18 3.35 -6.03
CA ILE A 197 11.36 3.95 -5.39
C ILE A 197 12.29 2.86 -4.83
N GLY A 198 11.72 1.72 -4.40
CA GLY A 198 12.46 0.57 -3.90
C GLY A 198 12.83 0.63 -2.43
N GLU A 199 13.73 -0.29 -2.03
CA GLU A 199 14.24 -0.36 -0.65
C GLU A 199 15.30 0.71 -0.41
N ARG A 200 15.06 1.55 0.60
CA ARG A 200 15.97 2.61 1.01
C ARG A 200 16.03 2.72 2.52
N LYS A 201 17.11 3.30 3.02
CA LYS A 201 17.14 3.79 4.40
C LYS A 201 16.19 4.99 4.49
N PHE A 202 14.96 4.70 4.87
CA PHE A 202 13.80 5.59 4.79
C PHE A 202 14.07 7.01 5.33
N THR A 203 14.67 7.12 6.51
CA THR A 203 15.02 8.41 7.10
C THR A 203 16.02 9.19 6.25
N GLN A 204 17.02 8.52 5.62
CA GLN A 204 17.99 9.19 4.76
C GLN A 204 17.35 9.66 3.45
N PHE A 205 16.44 8.86 2.90
CA PHE A 205 15.68 9.24 1.72
C PHE A 205 14.81 10.49 1.99
N LEU A 206 14.03 10.49 3.05
CA LEU A 206 13.18 11.63 3.39
C LEU A 206 13.97 12.92 3.69
N LYS A 207 15.17 12.81 4.25
CA LYS A 207 16.04 13.98 4.51
C LYS A 207 16.46 14.74 3.26
N ARG A 208 16.37 14.14 2.08
CA ARG A 208 16.63 14.84 0.81
C ARG A 208 15.54 15.89 0.51
N TYR A 209 14.32 15.67 1.00
CA TYR A 209 13.12 16.47 0.69
C TYR A 209 12.55 17.24 1.88
N LEU A 210 12.76 16.73 3.09
CA LEU A 210 12.22 17.30 4.32
C LEU A 210 13.34 17.77 5.24
N ALA A 211 13.33 19.06 5.58
CA ALA A 211 14.30 19.60 6.53
C ALA A 211 14.14 18.98 7.92
N THR A 212 15.24 18.68 8.58
CA THR A 212 15.24 18.16 9.94
C THR A 212 14.76 19.23 10.92
N GLN A 213 13.88 18.83 11.84
CA GLN A 213 13.39 19.67 12.94
C GLN A 213 13.58 18.92 14.26
N PRO A 214 14.79 18.94 14.83
CA PRO A 214 15.09 18.23 16.07
C PRO A 214 14.22 18.69 17.24
N GLY A 215 13.86 17.77 18.12
CA GLY A 215 13.11 18.05 19.34
C GLY A 215 13.37 16.97 20.40
N GLU A 216 12.62 17.02 21.48
CA GLU A 216 12.79 16.11 22.61
C GLU A 216 11.94 14.85 22.46
N MET A 217 12.48 13.73 22.94
CA MET A 217 11.71 12.53 23.26
C MET A 217 11.42 12.52 24.76
N GLN A 218 10.14 12.41 25.11
CA GLN A 218 9.69 12.43 26.50
C GLN A 218 8.79 11.23 26.80
N THR A 219 8.77 10.81 28.08
CA THR A 219 7.74 9.87 28.55
C THR A 219 6.39 10.58 28.69
N PRO A 220 5.26 9.84 28.86
CA PRO A 220 3.96 10.44 29.12
C PRO A 220 3.93 11.37 30.36
N GLU A 221 4.81 11.13 31.34
CA GLU A 221 4.95 11.93 32.56
C GLU A 221 5.81 13.19 32.35
N GLY A 222 6.32 13.41 31.13
CA GLY A 222 7.14 14.58 30.78
C GLY A 222 8.63 14.40 31.05
N GLN A 223 9.10 13.20 31.41
CA GLN A 223 10.53 12.97 31.59
C GLN A 223 11.24 12.89 30.24
N ARG A 224 12.23 13.74 30.03
CA ARG A 224 13.09 13.69 28.85
C ARG A 224 13.96 12.44 28.86
N VAL A 225 13.98 11.69 27.75
CA VAL A 225 14.76 10.46 27.60
C VAL A 225 15.80 10.54 26.47
N SER A 226 15.55 11.32 25.42
CA SER A 226 16.47 11.48 24.27
C SER A 226 16.07 12.68 23.41
N ASN A 227 16.65 12.79 22.20
CA ASN A 227 16.25 13.75 21.18
C ASN A 227 15.88 13.02 19.88
N HIS A 228 14.89 13.53 19.16
CA HIS A 228 14.55 13.08 17.80
C HIS A 228 15.07 14.04 16.74
N GLN A 229 15.11 13.59 15.48
CA GLN A 229 15.60 14.37 14.34
C GLN A 229 14.49 15.12 13.59
N GLY A 230 13.26 14.93 13.99
CA GLY A 230 12.03 15.49 13.39
C GLY A 230 10.89 14.49 13.52
N LEU A 231 9.71 14.93 13.98
CA LEU A 231 8.53 14.07 14.21
C LEU A 231 8.09 13.29 12.95
N MET A 232 8.34 13.85 11.76
CA MET A 232 8.03 13.22 10.48
C MET A 232 8.74 11.88 10.25
N TYR A 233 9.88 11.64 10.88
CA TYR A 233 10.65 10.42 10.68
C TYR A 233 10.19 9.23 11.54
N TYR A 234 9.17 9.43 12.36
CA TYR A 234 8.69 8.42 13.30
C TYR A 234 7.23 8.06 13.05
N THR A 235 6.89 6.80 13.31
CA THR A 235 5.53 6.27 13.19
C THR A 235 5.06 5.75 14.53
N ILE A 236 3.79 5.93 14.88
CA ILE A 236 3.21 5.39 16.11
C ILE A 236 3.41 3.86 16.17
N GLY A 237 3.88 3.35 17.30
CA GLY A 237 4.24 1.94 17.49
C GLY A 237 5.62 1.54 16.96
N GLN A 238 6.40 2.47 16.38
CA GLN A 238 7.78 2.22 15.95
C GLN A 238 8.67 1.89 17.15
N ARG A 239 9.50 0.84 16.98
CA ARG A 239 10.51 0.41 17.96
C ARG A 239 11.93 0.74 17.51
N GLN A 240 12.23 0.47 16.24
CA GLN A 240 13.60 0.60 15.73
C GLN A 240 13.95 2.04 15.39
N GLY A 241 15.23 2.40 15.51
CA GLY A 241 15.73 3.71 15.10
C GLY A 241 15.45 4.87 16.07
N LEU A 242 15.02 4.59 17.29
CA LEU A 242 14.79 5.64 18.30
C LEU A 242 16.08 6.18 18.88
N GLY A 243 17.16 5.38 18.92
CA GLY A 243 18.44 5.81 19.47
C GLY A 243 18.41 6.15 20.96
N ILE A 244 17.44 5.60 21.70
CA ILE A 244 17.34 5.77 23.15
C ILE A 244 18.32 4.79 23.79
N GLY A 245 19.34 5.32 24.46
CA GLY A 245 20.29 4.56 25.26
C GLY A 245 19.73 4.14 26.61
N GLY A 246 20.57 3.61 27.49
CA GLY A 246 20.19 3.26 28.85
C GLY A 246 19.73 4.50 29.62
N VAL A 247 18.45 4.54 30.01
CA VAL A 247 17.85 5.62 30.80
C VAL A 247 17.86 5.17 32.26
N LYS A 248 18.44 5.98 33.15
CA LYS A 248 18.51 5.65 34.56
C LYS A 248 17.12 5.49 35.16
N GLY A 249 16.84 4.34 35.76
CA GLY A 249 15.53 4.03 36.38
C GLY A 249 14.48 3.49 35.41
N ALA A 250 14.79 3.35 34.12
CA ALA A 250 13.93 2.68 33.14
C ALA A 250 14.08 1.15 33.24
N SER A 251 13.08 0.42 32.76
CA SER A 251 13.13 -1.05 32.66
C SER A 251 14.03 -1.50 31.49
N GLU A 252 14.27 -2.80 31.35
CA GLU A 252 14.98 -3.37 30.20
C GLU A 252 14.10 -3.52 28.95
N GLU A 253 12.81 -3.20 29.07
CA GLU A 253 11.88 -3.31 27.95
C GLU A 253 12.18 -2.30 26.81
N PRO A 254 11.93 -2.69 25.55
CA PRO A 254 12.17 -1.79 24.44
C PRO A 254 11.24 -0.57 24.45
N TRP A 255 11.74 0.54 23.93
CA TRP A 255 11.00 1.77 23.74
C TRP A 255 10.17 1.74 22.46
N TYR A 256 8.98 2.37 22.51
CA TYR A 256 8.06 2.54 21.40
C TYR A 256 7.58 3.97 21.30
N VAL A 257 7.31 4.43 20.07
CA VAL A 257 6.62 5.70 19.83
C VAL A 257 5.15 5.54 20.23
N LEU A 258 4.69 6.34 21.16
CA LEU A 258 3.31 6.34 21.65
C LEU A 258 2.44 7.37 20.93
N SER A 259 2.94 8.61 20.81
CA SER A 259 2.25 9.71 20.13
C SER A 259 3.23 10.80 19.68
N LYS A 260 2.72 11.80 18.96
CA LYS A 260 3.47 12.97 18.52
C LYS A 260 2.74 14.23 19.00
N ASP A 261 3.40 15.08 19.78
CA ASP A 261 2.95 16.42 20.10
C ASP A 261 3.52 17.38 19.03
N LEU A 262 2.73 17.64 18.01
CA LEU A 262 3.14 18.49 16.90
C LEU A 262 3.32 19.96 17.32
N SER A 263 2.54 20.42 18.30
CA SER A 263 2.55 21.82 18.74
C SER A 263 3.83 22.18 19.49
N ASN A 264 4.34 21.22 20.28
CA ASN A 264 5.54 21.43 21.10
C ASN A 264 6.78 20.74 20.48
N ASN A 265 6.65 20.08 19.33
CA ASN A 265 7.71 19.30 18.68
C ASN A 265 8.31 18.23 19.61
N ILE A 266 7.44 17.46 20.30
CA ILE A 266 7.83 16.41 21.25
C ILE A 266 7.37 15.05 20.74
N LEU A 267 8.29 14.05 20.75
CA LEU A 267 7.96 12.66 20.49
C LEU A 267 7.71 11.95 21.83
N ILE A 268 6.47 11.52 22.07
CA ILE A 268 6.12 10.78 23.26
C ILE A 268 6.49 9.31 23.06
N VAL A 269 7.30 8.77 23.97
CA VAL A 269 7.81 7.40 23.93
C VAL A 269 7.57 6.68 25.26
N GLY A 270 7.39 5.37 25.21
CA GLY A 270 7.21 4.54 26.41
C GLY A 270 7.78 3.15 26.23
N GLN A 271 8.03 2.46 27.34
CA GLN A 271 8.56 1.11 27.36
C GLN A 271 7.47 0.05 27.33
N GLY A 272 7.79 -1.11 26.77
CA GLY A 272 6.91 -2.26 26.70
C GLY A 272 6.06 -2.35 25.45
N HIS A 273 6.02 -3.55 24.86
CA HIS A 273 5.21 -3.82 23.66
C HIS A 273 3.71 -3.55 23.90
N ASN A 274 3.25 -3.80 25.12
CA ASN A 274 1.85 -3.69 25.49
C ASN A 274 1.55 -2.40 26.29
N HIS A 275 2.31 -1.34 26.03
CA HIS A 275 2.07 -0.06 26.69
C HIS A 275 0.62 0.42 26.44
N PRO A 276 -0.16 0.77 27.50
CA PRO A 276 -1.60 1.06 27.38
C PRO A 276 -1.94 2.15 26.35
N LEU A 277 -1.11 3.18 26.23
CA LEU A 277 -1.30 4.28 25.27
C LEU A 277 -1.12 3.89 23.80
N LEU A 278 -0.73 2.65 23.51
CA LEU A 278 -0.72 2.13 22.14
C LEU A 278 -2.07 1.54 21.71
N PHE A 279 -3.01 1.31 22.65
CA PHE A 279 -4.25 0.60 22.36
C PHE A 279 -5.46 1.52 22.41
N HIS A 280 -6.27 1.49 21.35
CA HIS A 280 -7.47 2.30 21.22
C HIS A 280 -8.63 1.44 20.72
N HIS A 281 -9.84 1.71 21.23
CA HIS A 281 -11.06 1.00 20.82
C HIS A 281 -11.71 1.57 19.57
N SER A 282 -11.42 2.81 19.23
CA SER A 282 -12.02 3.45 18.08
C SER A 282 -11.06 4.39 17.35
N LEU A 283 -11.45 4.71 16.13
CA LEU A 283 -10.79 5.73 15.31
C LEU A 283 -11.84 6.52 14.54
N THR A 284 -11.48 7.73 14.14
CA THR A 284 -12.20 8.49 13.12
C THR A 284 -11.36 8.53 11.85
N ALA A 285 -12.03 8.37 10.71
CA ALA A 285 -11.42 8.39 9.38
C ALA A 285 -12.24 9.23 8.42
N SER A 286 -11.60 9.70 7.36
CA SER A 286 -12.15 10.53 6.28
C SER A 286 -11.68 10.07 4.91
N GLN A 287 -11.99 10.83 3.86
CA GLN A 287 -11.58 10.56 2.47
C GLN A 287 -11.89 9.13 2.00
N PHE A 288 -13.14 8.70 2.21
CA PHE A 288 -13.57 7.35 1.90
C PHE A 288 -13.74 7.09 0.40
N ASP A 289 -13.24 5.94 -0.03
CA ASP A 289 -13.57 5.30 -1.29
C ASP A 289 -14.34 4.00 -1.02
N TRP A 290 -15.58 3.92 -1.51
CA TRP A 290 -16.42 2.72 -1.41
C TRP A 290 -16.41 2.00 -2.75
N VAL A 291 -16.09 0.70 -2.76
CA VAL A 291 -16.00 -0.12 -3.97
C VAL A 291 -17.37 -0.21 -4.68
N SER A 292 -18.44 -0.31 -3.91
CA SER A 292 -19.83 -0.31 -4.44
C SER A 292 -20.30 1.06 -4.91
N GLU A 293 -19.54 2.14 -4.66
CA GLU A 293 -19.93 3.54 -4.85
C GLU A 293 -21.17 3.96 -4.03
N LYS A 294 -21.58 3.10 -3.07
CA LYS A 294 -22.71 3.33 -2.15
C LYS A 294 -22.20 3.36 -0.71
N PRO A 295 -22.02 4.54 -0.11
CA PRO A 295 -21.57 4.65 1.27
C PRO A 295 -22.64 4.12 2.24
N PRO A 296 -22.27 3.52 3.38
CA PRO A 296 -23.20 3.18 4.43
C PRO A 296 -23.80 4.45 5.05
N THR A 297 -25.12 4.45 5.22
CA THR A 297 -25.89 5.57 5.80
C THR A 297 -26.36 5.30 7.23
N SER A 298 -26.11 4.10 7.74
CA SER A 298 -26.41 3.66 9.09
C SER A 298 -25.28 2.83 9.66
N ILE A 299 -25.32 2.52 10.94
CA ILE A 299 -24.34 1.65 11.59
C ILE A 299 -24.33 0.27 10.91
N GLN A 300 -23.14 -0.17 10.54
CA GLN A 300 -22.91 -1.45 9.86
C GLN A 300 -21.83 -2.26 10.56
N ASN A 301 -22.09 -3.54 10.81
CA ASN A 301 -21.11 -4.49 11.29
C ASN A 301 -20.29 -5.04 10.11
N CYS A 302 -18.98 -5.10 10.29
CA CYS A 302 -18.05 -5.68 9.32
C CYS A 302 -16.72 -6.05 10.01
N THR A 303 -15.71 -6.37 9.23
CA THR A 303 -14.34 -6.44 9.72
C THR A 303 -13.49 -5.34 9.09
N ALA A 304 -12.40 -4.94 9.77
CA ALA A 304 -11.48 -3.95 9.25
C ALA A 304 -10.01 -4.33 9.46
N LYS A 305 -9.15 -3.79 8.59
CA LYS A 305 -7.70 -3.77 8.75
C LYS A 305 -7.23 -2.33 8.80
N ILE A 306 -6.39 -2.00 9.78
CA ILE A 306 -5.71 -0.69 9.88
C ILE A 306 -4.26 -0.75 9.39
N ARG A 307 -3.82 -1.93 8.94
CA ARG A 307 -2.49 -2.20 8.34
C ARG A 307 -2.58 -3.37 7.39
N TYR A 308 -1.76 -3.36 6.36
CA TYR A 308 -1.75 -4.37 5.30
C TYR A 308 -1.72 -5.82 5.80
N ARG A 309 -0.79 -6.17 6.69
CA ARG A 309 -0.60 -7.56 7.16
C ARG A 309 -1.37 -7.91 8.45
N GLN A 310 -2.33 -7.08 8.82
CA GLN A 310 -3.18 -7.35 9.98
C GLN A 310 -4.25 -8.38 9.60
N GLU A 311 -4.61 -9.23 10.54
CA GLU A 311 -5.82 -10.03 10.46
C GLU A 311 -7.07 -9.14 10.53
N ASP A 312 -8.18 -9.61 9.98
CA ASP A 312 -9.46 -8.92 10.02
C ASP A 312 -9.93 -8.74 11.46
N GLN A 313 -10.29 -7.52 11.84
CA GLN A 313 -10.76 -7.17 13.18
C GLN A 313 -12.24 -6.83 13.14
N PRO A 314 -13.10 -7.52 13.93
CA PRO A 314 -14.52 -7.19 14.01
C PRO A 314 -14.73 -5.75 14.47
N CYS A 315 -15.59 -5.02 13.76
CA CYS A 315 -15.87 -3.62 14.04
C CYS A 315 -17.27 -3.20 13.60
N GLN A 316 -17.66 -2.01 14.07
CA GLN A 316 -18.82 -1.28 13.58
C GLN A 316 -18.38 0.01 12.91
N ILE A 317 -18.96 0.32 11.75
CA ILE A 317 -18.80 1.60 11.06
C ILE A 317 -20.03 2.46 11.43
N GLU A 318 -19.78 3.64 11.98
CA GLU A 318 -20.80 4.64 12.33
C GLU A 318 -20.61 5.89 11.46
N PRO A 319 -21.57 6.24 10.59
CA PRO A 319 -21.51 7.48 9.83
C PRO A 319 -21.53 8.70 10.76
N LEU A 320 -20.64 9.66 10.49
CA LEU A 320 -20.59 10.97 11.12
C LEU A 320 -20.98 12.05 10.10
N SER A 321 -20.95 13.33 10.51
CA SER A 321 -21.07 14.46 9.59
C SER A 321 -19.83 14.53 8.65
N ASP A 322 -19.99 15.23 7.53
CA ASP A 322 -18.90 15.61 6.61
C ASP A 322 -18.13 14.43 5.98
N ASN A 323 -18.86 13.35 5.62
CA ASN A 323 -18.29 12.14 5.03
C ASN A 323 -17.16 11.50 5.87
N ARG A 324 -17.22 11.68 7.18
CA ARG A 324 -16.38 10.97 8.13
C ARG A 324 -17.11 9.78 8.72
N TYR A 325 -16.33 8.81 9.18
CA TYR A 325 -16.87 7.63 9.86
C TYR A 325 -16.04 7.35 11.10
N ARG A 326 -16.76 7.01 12.18
CA ARG A 326 -16.17 6.38 13.36
C ARG A 326 -16.12 4.87 13.15
N VAL A 327 -15.02 4.26 13.49
CA VAL A 327 -14.85 2.81 13.48
C VAL A 327 -14.62 2.35 14.91
N ILE A 328 -15.50 1.50 15.40
CA ILE A 328 -15.48 0.98 16.77
C ILE A 328 -15.12 -0.50 16.70
N PHE A 329 -14.00 -0.89 17.30
CA PHE A 329 -13.52 -2.27 17.32
C PHE A 329 -14.01 -3.00 18.55
N GLU A 330 -14.30 -4.31 18.43
CA GLU A 330 -14.63 -5.18 19.57
C GLU A 330 -13.46 -5.31 20.53
N THR A 331 -12.22 -5.35 20.02
CA THR A 331 -10.99 -5.41 20.79
C THR A 331 -10.11 -4.21 20.50
N PRO A 332 -9.36 -3.67 21.51
CA PRO A 332 -8.49 -2.53 21.27
C PRO A 332 -7.45 -2.80 20.20
N GLN A 333 -7.28 -1.86 19.28
CA GLN A 333 -6.32 -1.95 18.19
C GLN A 333 -5.02 -1.25 18.57
N ARG A 334 -3.89 -1.96 18.33
CA ARG A 334 -2.57 -1.45 18.67
C ARG A 334 -2.07 -0.46 17.61
N ALA A 335 -1.62 0.72 18.07
CA ALA A 335 -0.92 1.74 17.30
C ALA A 335 -1.70 2.16 16.04
N ILE A 336 -2.96 2.55 16.23
CA ILE A 336 -3.74 3.23 15.20
C ILE A 336 -2.97 4.48 14.76
N THR A 337 -2.68 4.60 13.45
CA THR A 337 -1.74 5.60 12.95
C THR A 337 -2.42 6.55 11.97
N PRO A 338 -2.49 7.85 12.27
CA PRO A 338 -2.99 8.86 11.33
C PRO A 338 -2.23 8.86 9.99
N GLY A 339 -2.98 8.94 8.88
CA GLY A 339 -2.44 8.86 7.52
C GLY A 339 -2.41 7.43 6.93
N GLN A 340 -2.47 6.39 7.76
CA GLN A 340 -2.70 5.03 7.27
C GLN A 340 -4.16 4.85 6.87
N SER A 341 -4.45 3.78 6.11
CA SER A 341 -5.83 3.46 5.74
C SER A 341 -6.49 2.48 6.71
N VAL A 342 -7.78 2.67 6.94
CA VAL A 342 -8.68 1.64 7.45
C VAL A 342 -9.47 1.07 6.28
N VAL A 343 -9.42 -0.26 6.08
CA VAL A 343 -10.06 -0.94 4.95
C VAL A 343 -11.03 -1.99 5.48
N PHE A 344 -12.25 -1.98 4.96
CA PHE A 344 -13.38 -2.77 5.44
C PHE A 344 -13.67 -3.97 4.57
N TYR A 345 -14.10 -5.05 5.22
CA TYR A 345 -14.41 -6.32 4.57
C TYR A 345 -15.71 -6.93 5.10
N ASP A 346 -16.44 -7.55 4.19
CA ASP A 346 -17.46 -8.54 4.50
C ASP A 346 -16.94 -9.90 4.00
N GLN A 347 -16.45 -10.73 4.92
CA GLN A 347 -15.73 -11.96 4.62
C GLN A 347 -14.51 -11.70 3.69
N ASP A 348 -14.56 -12.15 2.42
CA ASP A 348 -13.51 -11.92 1.42
C ASP A 348 -13.79 -10.71 0.49
N ILE A 349 -14.93 -10.03 0.64
CA ILE A 349 -15.30 -8.88 -0.18
C ILE A 349 -14.74 -7.60 0.46
N CYS A 350 -13.92 -6.86 -0.27
CA CYS A 350 -13.49 -5.52 0.12
C CYS A 350 -14.63 -4.51 -0.13
N LEU A 351 -15.09 -3.89 0.93
CA LEU A 351 -16.20 -2.92 0.88
C LEU A 351 -15.72 -1.52 0.49
N GLY A 352 -14.50 -1.17 0.88
CA GLY A 352 -13.93 0.15 0.71
C GLY A 352 -13.02 0.50 1.87
N GLY A 353 -12.64 1.78 1.99
CA GLY A 353 -11.79 2.25 3.08
C GLY A 353 -11.63 3.76 3.08
N GLY A 354 -10.92 4.27 4.07
CA GLY A 354 -10.63 5.70 4.23
C GLY A 354 -9.30 5.93 4.93
N ILE A 355 -8.91 7.19 5.03
CA ILE A 355 -7.67 7.60 5.69
C ILE A 355 -7.96 7.88 7.17
N ILE A 356 -7.19 7.27 8.05
CA ILE A 356 -7.30 7.45 9.51
C ILE A 356 -6.90 8.88 9.86
N ASP A 357 -7.79 9.62 10.51
CA ASP A 357 -7.52 10.97 10.99
C ASP A 357 -6.89 10.93 12.38
N TYR A 358 -7.51 10.21 13.31
CA TYR A 358 -7.00 10.03 14.69
C TYR A 358 -7.61 8.80 15.37
N ALA A 359 -6.91 8.32 16.40
CA ALA A 359 -7.40 7.30 17.31
C ALA A 359 -8.18 7.94 18.46
N GLU A 360 -9.19 7.24 18.98
CA GLU A 360 -10.01 7.72 20.09
C GLU A 360 -9.95 6.74 21.26
N ASN A 361 -9.84 7.28 22.47
CA ASN A 361 -10.12 6.56 23.70
C ASN A 361 -11.55 6.91 24.11
N ARG A 362 -12.38 5.89 24.32
CA ARG A 362 -13.63 6.08 25.06
C ARG A 362 -13.36 6.12 26.54
#